data_75be3481ac875dd4c94c6e8bb91085fe
#
_entry.id   75be3481ac875dd4c94c6e8bb91085fe
#
_cell.length_a   1.000
_cell.length_b   1.000
_cell.length_c   1.000
_cell.angle_alpha   90.00
_cell.angle_beta   90.00
_cell.angle_gamma   90.00
#
_symmetry.space_group_name_H-M   'P 1'
#
loop_
_entity.id
_entity.type
_entity.pdbx_description
1 polymer ?
#
loop_
_entity_poly.entity_id
_entity_poly.type
_entity_poly.pdbx_seq_one_letter_code
_entity_poly.pdbx_strand_id
1 'polypeptide(L)'
;MTSLSVFRDVPTAQKLEGSLLKIYRQDGYPSKLFLAYKVCMTEEGHPWVSLVVHKTRLQIAEDPSLNYEYLPLVGLKSFIQSSLELLFGKHSQAIAEKRVGGVHIVGESGAFQLGAQFLKKWHKNVKIVCIVSCQKEQCGLIFQDMGFIVYEYSIWNASDLCSDPSMFVEVLQHIPVGSILVIGNITDCKFTQNQWTKLMSIIKSKQIFPFFDIPCQGLSTGDLEEDTKILQYFVSLGLEFFCSQSLSKNFGIYDEGVGILVVAALSNQHLLCVLSQLMDYVQALWGNPPATGARIITSILCNPALFGEWKQSLKGVVENMMLIKEKVKEKLRLLGTPGSWDHITRQSGTHGYLGLNYQQVEFLVKKKHIYLPKTSRINFTCINARNIDYITQSIHEAVMLTEG
;
A
#
# COMPACT_ATOMS: atom_id res chain seq x y z
N MET A 1 35.33 -3.67 -38.88
CA MET A 1 33.93 -4.09 -38.72
C MET A 1 33.41 -3.46 -37.46
N THR A 2 32.64 -2.38 -37.56
CA THR A 2 31.98 -1.77 -36.41
C THR A 2 30.87 -2.72 -35.93
N SER A 3 31.01 -3.30 -34.76
CA SER A 3 29.99 -4.19 -34.19
C SER A 3 28.70 -3.38 -34.05
N LEU A 4 27.65 -3.76 -34.76
CA LEU A 4 26.32 -3.20 -34.60
C LEU A 4 25.81 -3.66 -33.21
N SER A 5 25.72 -2.72 -32.24
CA SER A 5 25.16 -3.00 -30.96
C SER A 5 23.68 -3.36 -31.11
N VAL A 6 23.24 -4.49 -30.54
CA VAL A 6 21.82 -4.89 -30.46
C VAL A 6 21.00 -3.93 -29.58
N PHE A 7 21.65 -3.11 -28.76
CA PHE A 7 21.01 -2.12 -27.89
C PHE A 7 21.00 -0.70 -28.49
N ARG A 8 21.37 -0.56 -29.77
CA ARG A 8 21.55 0.74 -30.41
C ARG A 8 20.33 1.66 -30.33
N ASP A 9 19.14 1.07 -30.43
CA ASP A 9 17.88 1.81 -30.50
C ASP A 9 17.11 1.80 -29.18
N VAL A 10 17.73 1.36 -28.08
CA VAL A 10 17.10 1.37 -26.75
C VAL A 10 17.15 2.78 -26.17
N PRO A 11 15.98 3.45 -26.01
CA PRO A 11 15.93 4.79 -25.44
C PRO A 11 16.17 4.75 -23.93
N THR A 12 16.70 5.83 -23.39
CA THR A 12 16.77 6.02 -21.93
C THR A 12 15.35 6.20 -21.38
N ALA A 13 15.01 5.47 -20.30
CA ALA A 13 13.71 5.60 -19.66
C ALA A 13 13.55 7.02 -19.08
N GLN A 14 12.54 7.76 -19.54
CA GLN A 14 12.28 9.15 -19.12
C GLN A 14 12.11 9.34 -17.61
N LYS A 15 11.67 8.30 -16.88
CA LYS A 15 11.48 8.34 -15.43
C LYS A 15 12.77 8.41 -14.60
N LEU A 16 13.93 8.09 -15.17
CA LEU A 16 15.22 8.13 -14.45
C LEU A 16 15.78 9.54 -14.29
N GLU A 17 15.40 10.48 -15.15
CA GLU A 17 16.03 11.82 -15.19
C GLU A 17 15.40 12.85 -14.25
N GLY A 18 14.20 12.66 -13.77
CA GLY A 18 13.44 13.67 -13.01
C GLY A 18 12.91 13.22 -11.64
N SER A 19 13.50 12.20 -11.00
CA SER A 19 12.95 11.79 -9.70
C SER A 19 13.19 12.90 -8.68
N LEU A 20 12.12 13.29 -7.97
CA LEU A 20 12.14 14.28 -6.89
C LEU A 20 13.26 13.99 -5.88
N LEU A 21 13.53 12.71 -5.61
CA LEU A 21 14.60 12.28 -4.72
C LEU A 21 16.00 12.60 -5.28
N LYS A 22 16.20 12.51 -6.61
CA LYS A 22 17.47 12.88 -7.26
C LYS A 22 17.72 14.37 -7.10
N ILE A 23 16.71 15.20 -7.37
CA ILE A 23 16.79 16.66 -7.20
C ILE A 23 17.10 17.01 -5.74
N TYR A 24 16.39 16.40 -4.79
CA TYR A 24 16.66 16.55 -3.36
C TYR A 24 18.11 16.20 -2.98
N ARG A 25 18.64 15.08 -3.51
CA ARG A 25 20.02 14.66 -3.19
C ARG A 25 21.07 15.61 -3.76
N GLN A 26 20.81 16.22 -4.90
CA GLN A 26 21.71 17.16 -5.57
C GLN A 26 21.66 18.58 -4.98
N ASP A 27 20.60 18.90 -4.25
CA ASP A 27 20.50 20.19 -3.55
C ASP A 27 21.51 20.29 -2.43
N GLY A 28 22.34 21.34 -2.42
CA GLY A 28 23.34 21.64 -1.39
C GLY A 28 22.79 22.37 -0.16
N TYR A 29 21.49 22.69 -0.12
CA TYR A 29 20.91 23.43 1.00
C TYR A 29 20.92 22.61 2.29
N PRO A 30 21.52 23.11 3.40
CA PRO A 30 21.74 22.29 4.59
C PRO A 30 20.45 21.90 5.34
N SER A 31 19.41 22.72 5.26
CA SER A 31 18.12 22.47 5.94
C SER A 31 17.04 21.97 4.99
N LYS A 32 17.43 21.34 3.87
CA LYS A 32 16.47 20.75 2.93
C LYS A 32 15.69 19.59 3.56
N LEU A 33 14.42 19.46 3.20
CA LEU A 33 13.53 18.44 3.72
C LEU A 33 12.92 17.61 2.57
N PHE A 34 12.76 16.30 2.78
CA PHE A 34 12.10 15.42 1.85
C PHE A 34 10.87 14.79 2.52
N LEU A 35 9.67 15.16 2.08
CA LEU A 35 8.41 14.73 2.68
C LEU A 35 7.73 13.57 1.92
N ALA A 36 8.40 12.98 0.93
CA ALA A 36 7.85 11.94 0.08
C ALA A 36 8.50 10.56 0.28
N TYR A 37 9.11 10.30 1.44
CA TYR A 37 9.63 8.98 1.76
C TYR A 37 8.50 7.94 1.77
N LYS A 38 8.79 6.75 1.21
CA LYS A 38 7.83 5.62 1.18
C LYS A 38 7.80 4.83 2.49
N VAL A 39 8.80 5.01 3.34
CA VAL A 39 8.98 4.33 4.63
C VAL A 39 8.47 5.20 5.77
N CYS A 40 8.00 4.59 6.86
CA CYS A 40 7.73 5.33 8.09
C CYS A 40 9.05 5.83 8.68
N MET A 41 9.05 7.06 9.20
CA MET A 41 10.24 7.69 9.78
C MET A 41 10.08 7.84 11.29
N THR A 42 11.20 7.75 12.04
CA THR A 42 11.26 8.07 13.46
C THR A 42 11.41 9.58 13.66
N GLU A 43 11.31 10.06 14.91
CA GLU A 43 11.55 11.47 15.24
C GLU A 43 12.97 11.93 14.90
N GLU A 44 13.93 11.03 14.88
CA GLU A 44 15.32 11.31 14.52
C GLU A 44 15.55 11.37 13.01
N GLY A 45 14.55 11.01 12.22
CA GLY A 45 14.62 11.01 10.75
C GLY A 45 15.21 9.72 10.15
N HIS A 46 15.18 8.61 10.87
CA HIS A 46 15.57 7.28 10.39
C HIS A 46 14.34 6.44 10.00
N PRO A 47 14.48 5.47 9.09
CA PRO A 47 13.42 4.50 8.84
C PRO A 47 13.03 3.78 10.14
N TRP A 48 11.72 3.75 10.41
CA TRP A 48 11.19 3.09 11.58
C TRP A 48 11.30 1.58 11.46
N VAL A 49 11.75 0.93 12.51
CA VAL A 49 11.76 -0.53 12.67
C VAL A 49 11.24 -0.85 14.07
N SER A 50 10.33 -1.80 14.19
CA SER A 50 9.86 -2.27 15.49
C SER A 50 11.00 -2.98 16.25
N LEU A 51 11.17 -2.68 17.53
CA LEU A 51 12.19 -3.30 18.36
C LEU A 51 12.05 -4.83 18.42
N VAL A 52 10.81 -5.34 18.45
CA VAL A 52 10.55 -6.79 18.46
C VAL A 52 11.03 -7.43 17.16
N VAL A 53 10.90 -6.75 16.02
CA VAL A 53 11.41 -7.22 14.73
C VAL A 53 12.94 -7.31 14.74
N HIS A 54 13.60 -6.28 15.28
CA HIS A 54 15.06 -6.28 15.40
C HIS A 54 15.56 -7.43 16.29
N LYS A 55 14.96 -7.63 17.46
CA LYS A 55 15.29 -8.75 18.37
C LYS A 55 15.07 -10.11 17.69
N THR A 56 13.94 -10.29 17.00
CA THR A 56 13.61 -11.53 16.31
C THR A 56 14.60 -11.82 15.18
N ARG A 57 15.03 -10.78 14.44
CA ARG A 57 16.05 -10.93 13.38
C ARG A 57 17.37 -11.47 13.94
N LEU A 58 17.81 -10.94 15.08
CA LEU A 58 19.02 -11.43 15.76
C LEU A 58 18.86 -12.90 16.21
N GLN A 59 17.75 -13.25 16.83
CA GLN A 59 17.46 -14.62 17.25
C GLN A 59 17.49 -15.62 16.08
N ILE A 60 16.90 -15.23 14.93
CA ILE A 60 16.92 -16.07 13.73
C ILE A 60 18.34 -16.21 13.18
N ALA A 61 19.14 -15.14 13.20
CA ALA A 61 20.52 -15.19 12.71
C ALA A 61 21.43 -16.10 13.56
N GLU A 62 21.12 -16.26 14.86
CA GLU A 62 21.86 -17.08 15.81
C GLU A 62 21.30 -18.53 15.93
N ASP A 63 20.20 -18.87 15.26
CA ASP A 63 19.57 -20.18 15.34
C ASP A 63 20.35 -21.24 14.53
N PRO A 64 21.08 -22.15 15.17
CA PRO A 64 21.88 -23.14 14.49
C PRO A 64 21.06 -24.26 13.80
N SER A 65 19.75 -24.32 14.08
CA SER A 65 18.84 -25.30 13.46
C SER A 65 18.34 -24.84 12.08
N LEU A 66 18.53 -23.57 11.72
CA LEU A 66 18.11 -23.05 10.42
C LEU A 66 19.08 -23.51 9.35
N ASN A 67 18.54 -24.20 8.34
CA ASN A 67 19.25 -24.50 7.10
C ASN A 67 19.03 -23.39 6.06
N TYR A 68 19.87 -23.39 5.02
CA TYR A 68 19.81 -22.44 3.90
C TYR A 68 19.16 -23.05 2.66
N GLU A 69 18.37 -24.13 2.83
CA GLU A 69 17.63 -24.77 1.75
C GLU A 69 16.54 -23.84 1.20
N TYR A 70 16.26 -23.98 -0.06
CA TYR A 70 15.20 -23.21 -0.73
C TYR A 70 13.84 -23.46 -0.09
N LEU A 71 13.04 -22.41 0.05
CA LEU A 71 11.63 -22.56 0.40
C LEU A 71 10.87 -23.25 -0.75
N PRO A 72 9.74 -23.93 -0.46
CA PRO A 72 8.81 -24.35 -1.52
C PRO A 72 8.37 -23.19 -2.41
N LEU A 73 7.99 -23.44 -3.66
CA LEU A 73 7.51 -22.41 -4.60
C LEU A 73 6.37 -21.56 -4.04
N VAL A 74 5.45 -22.18 -3.30
CA VAL A 74 4.34 -21.48 -2.64
C VAL A 74 4.82 -20.59 -1.48
N GLY A 75 6.01 -20.85 -0.94
CA GLY A 75 6.57 -20.17 0.23
C GLY A 75 6.48 -20.97 1.52
N LEU A 76 6.81 -20.33 2.64
CA LEU A 76 6.78 -20.93 3.97
C LEU A 76 5.31 -21.08 4.44
N LYS A 77 4.87 -22.33 4.68
CA LYS A 77 3.48 -22.63 5.05
C LYS A 77 3.00 -21.88 6.28
N SER A 78 3.83 -21.80 7.33
CA SER A 78 3.51 -21.06 8.56
C SER A 78 3.37 -19.56 8.31
N PHE A 79 4.18 -18.98 7.43
CA PHE A 79 4.07 -17.58 7.01
C PHE A 79 2.75 -17.32 6.30
N ILE A 80 2.37 -18.17 5.34
CA ILE A 80 1.10 -18.03 4.62
C ILE A 80 -0.07 -18.13 5.60
N GLN A 81 -0.08 -19.15 6.47
CA GLN A 81 -1.15 -19.35 7.45
C GLN A 81 -1.29 -18.14 8.39
N SER A 82 -0.19 -17.68 8.99
CA SER A 82 -0.22 -16.53 9.90
C SER A 82 -0.62 -15.21 9.20
N SER A 83 -0.25 -15.04 7.94
CA SER A 83 -0.70 -13.90 7.13
C SER A 83 -2.19 -13.93 6.82
N LEU A 84 -2.75 -15.10 6.52
CA LEU A 84 -4.20 -15.27 6.34
C LEU A 84 -4.97 -15.02 7.64
N GLU A 85 -4.45 -15.52 8.77
CA GLU A 85 -5.04 -15.25 10.09
C GLU A 85 -4.99 -13.77 10.48
N LEU A 86 -3.94 -13.06 10.06
CA LEU A 86 -3.82 -11.62 10.26
C LEU A 86 -4.87 -10.83 9.46
N LEU A 87 -5.21 -11.28 8.23
CA LEU A 87 -6.21 -10.63 7.37
C LEU A 87 -7.65 -10.96 7.78
N PHE A 88 -7.93 -12.23 8.02
CA PHE A 88 -9.30 -12.72 8.15
C PHE A 88 -9.70 -13.07 9.60
N GLY A 89 -8.74 -13.04 10.53
CA GLY A 89 -8.93 -13.52 11.90
C GLY A 89 -8.77 -15.04 12.03
N LYS A 90 -8.28 -15.49 13.19
CA LYS A 90 -7.99 -16.91 13.46
C LYS A 90 -9.23 -17.83 13.38
N HIS A 91 -10.41 -17.28 13.61
CA HIS A 91 -11.68 -18.00 13.61
C HIS A 91 -12.48 -17.80 12.34
N SER A 92 -11.85 -17.31 11.28
CA SER A 92 -12.50 -17.10 9.99
C SER A 92 -13.06 -18.41 9.42
N GLN A 93 -14.35 -18.43 9.09
CA GLN A 93 -14.99 -19.56 8.42
C GLN A 93 -14.32 -19.89 7.09
N ALA A 94 -13.89 -18.88 6.35
CA ALA A 94 -13.21 -19.09 5.06
C ALA A 94 -11.88 -19.82 5.21
N ILE A 95 -11.13 -19.60 6.32
CA ILE A 95 -9.92 -20.37 6.66
C ILE A 95 -10.31 -21.81 7.04
N ALA A 96 -11.32 -22.00 7.91
CA ALA A 96 -11.79 -23.32 8.33
C ALA A 96 -12.28 -24.18 7.15
N GLU A 97 -12.99 -23.56 6.20
CA GLU A 97 -13.46 -24.19 4.97
C GLU A 97 -12.37 -24.35 3.89
N LYS A 98 -11.15 -23.87 4.16
CA LYS A 98 -10.03 -23.87 3.23
C LYS A 98 -10.37 -23.23 1.87
N ARG A 99 -11.11 -22.12 1.92
CA ARG A 99 -11.47 -21.32 0.72
C ARG A 99 -10.53 -20.15 0.47
N VAL A 100 -9.65 -19.85 1.42
CA VAL A 100 -8.62 -18.83 1.29
C VAL A 100 -7.25 -19.47 1.42
N GLY A 101 -6.33 -19.00 0.61
CA GLY A 101 -4.94 -19.43 0.58
C GLY A 101 -4.08 -18.34 -0.03
N GLY A 102 -2.81 -18.63 -0.26
CA GLY A 102 -1.94 -17.63 -0.86
C GLY A 102 -0.59 -18.15 -1.27
N VAL A 103 0.17 -17.31 -1.91
CA VAL A 103 1.51 -17.56 -2.41
C VAL A 103 2.44 -16.46 -1.93
N HIS A 104 3.57 -16.81 -1.35
CA HIS A 104 4.61 -15.86 -0.94
C HIS A 104 5.18 -15.16 -2.17
N ILE A 105 5.17 -13.83 -2.17
CA ILE A 105 5.58 -12.98 -3.27
C ILE A 105 6.88 -12.23 -2.97
N VAL A 106 7.52 -11.76 -4.04
CA VAL A 106 8.70 -10.88 -3.96
C VAL A 106 8.28 -9.45 -4.27
N GLY A 107 8.34 -8.59 -3.25
CA GLY A 107 7.91 -7.18 -3.34
C GLY A 107 6.39 -7.02 -3.51
N GLU A 108 5.91 -5.80 -3.38
CA GLU A 108 4.49 -5.47 -3.59
C GLU A 108 4.05 -5.72 -5.04
N SER A 109 4.92 -5.44 -6.01
CA SER A 109 4.65 -5.65 -7.44
C SER A 109 4.49 -7.11 -7.82
N GLY A 110 5.10 -8.05 -7.07
CA GLY A 110 4.99 -9.49 -7.32
C GLY A 110 3.55 -10.01 -7.26
N ALA A 111 2.72 -9.49 -6.36
CA ALA A 111 1.31 -9.85 -6.29
C ALA A 111 0.55 -9.45 -7.56
N PHE A 112 0.75 -8.20 -8.01
CA PHE A 112 0.12 -7.71 -9.23
C PHE A 112 0.62 -8.45 -10.47
N GLN A 113 1.91 -8.75 -10.54
CA GLN A 113 2.50 -9.51 -11.64
C GLN A 113 1.87 -10.91 -11.75
N LEU A 114 1.83 -11.66 -10.64
CA LEU A 114 1.21 -12.99 -10.60
C LEU A 114 -0.29 -12.95 -10.91
N GLY A 115 -1.00 -12.03 -10.25
CA GLY A 115 -2.44 -11.89 -10.41
C GLY A 115 -2.82 -11.47 -11.83
N ALA A 116 -2.10 -10.52 -12.43
CA ALA A 116 -2.34 -10.08 -13.81
C ALA A 116 -2.09 -11.22 -14.82
N GLN A 117 -0.98 -11.98 -14.67
CA GLN A 117 -0.70 -13.14 -15.53
C GLN A 117 -1.79 -14.20 -15.41
N PHE A 118 -2.22 -14.52 -14.19
CA PHE A 118 -3.29 -15.47 -13.96
C PHE A 118 -4.60 -15.02 -14.61
N LEU A 119 -5.02 -13.79 -14.34
CA LEU A 119 -6.28 -13.24 -14.87
C LEU A 119 -6.25 -13.12 -16.39
N LYS A 120 -5.10 -12.78 -16.99
CA LYS A 120 -4.94 -12.73 -18.45
C LYS A 120 -5.17 -14.09 -19.12
N LYS A 121 -4.70 -15.17 -18.49
CA LYS A 121 -4.82 -16.53 -19.06
C LYS A 121 -6.18 -17.14 -18.79
N TRP A 122 -6.69 -17.00 -17.57
CA TRP A 122 -7.83 -17.77 -17.10
C TRP A 122 -9.15 -16.99 -17.10
N HIS A 123 -9.10 -15.66 -17.01
CA HIS A 123 -10.29 -14.81 -17.11
C HIS A 123 -10.39 -14.18 -18.51
N LYS A 124 -10.58 -15.02 -19.52
CA LYS A 124 -10.40 -14.70 -20.95
C LYS A 124 -11.20 -13.50 -21.48
N ASN A 125 -12.34 -13.19 -20.87
CA ASN A 125 -13.21 -12.10 -21.30
C ASN A 125 -12.84 -10.74 -20.70
N VAL A 126 -11.92 -10.70 -19.73
CA VAL A 126 -11.48 -9.47 -19.08
C VAL A 126 -10.42 -8.77 -19.92
N LYS A 127 -10.71 -7.54 -20.32
CA LYS A 127 -9.75 -6.66 -21.01
C LYS A 127 -9.47 -5.37 -20.24
N ILE A 128 -10.31 -5.06 -19.26
CA ILE A 128 -10.34 -3.76 -18.59
C ILE A 128 -9.96 -3.93 -17.13
N VAL A 129 -9.06 -3.09 -16.67
CA VAL A 129 -8.69 -2.94 -15.27
C VAL A 129 -9.02 -1.53 -14.83
N CYS A 130 -9.83 -1.42 -13.80
CA CYS A 130 -10.19 -0.16 -13.18
C CYS A 130 -9.41 -0.02 -11.88
N ILE A 131 -8.63 1.04 -11.75
CA ILE A 131 -7.84 1.31 -10.56
C ILE A 131 -8.48 2.48 -9.82
N VAL A 132 -8.88 2.23 -8.57
CA VAL A 132 -9.45 3.25 -7.70
C VAL A 132 -8.34 3.85 -6.85
N SER A 133 -8.27 5.18 -6.84
CA SER A 133 -7.27 5.98 -6.14
C SER A 133 -5.84 5.92 -6.70
N CYS A 134 -4.90 6.56 -6.01
CA CYS A 134 -3.54 6.93 -6.45
C CYS A 134 -2.55 5.77 -6.72
N GLN A 135 -3.01 4.57 -7.05
CA GLN A 135 -2.17 3.38 -7.24
C GLN A 135 -1.72 3.11 -8.68
N LYS A 136 -2.14 3.93 -9.64
CA LYS A 136 -1.80 3.75 -11.05
C LYS A 136 -0.30 3.61 -11.31
N GLU A 137 0.52 4.37 -10.60
CA GLU A 137 1.98 4.32 -10.77
C GLU A 137 2.59 2.99 -10.31
N GLN A 138 1.95 2.29 -9.37
CA GLN A 138 2.46 1.03 -8.83
C GLN A 138 2.02 -0.18 -9.64
N CYS A 139 0.73 -0.34 -9.89
CA CYS A 139 0.20 -1.54 -10.55
C CYS A 139 -0.26 -1.32 -11.99
N GLY A 140 -0.60 -0.07 -12.38
CA GLY A 140 -1.15 0.23 -13.70
C GLY A 140 -0.25 -0.18 -14.86
N LEU A 141 1.06 0.07 -14.73
CA LEU A 141 2.04 -0.34 -15.74
C LEU A 141 2.11 -1.86 -15.91
N ILE A 142 2.01 -2.61 -14.79
CA ILE A 142 2.03 -4.09 -14.83
C ILE A 142 0.85 -4.61 -15.65
N PHE A 143 -0.36 -4.09 -15.39
CA PHE A 143 -1.53 -4.49 -16.15
C PHE A 143 -1.46 -4.06 -17.62
N GLN A 144 -0.94 -2.86 -17.92
CA GLN A 144 -0.73 -2.38 -19.29
C GLN A 144 0.25 -3.26 -20.05
N ASP A 145 1.38 -3.62 -19.46
CA ASP A 145 2.39 -4.50 -20.06
C ASP A 145 1.83 -5.91 -20.34
N MET A 146 0.88 -6.36 -19.52
CA MET A 146 0.12 -7.59 -19.76
C MET A 146 -0.98 -7.45 -20.83
N GLY A 147 -1.15 -6.25 -21.41
CA GLY A 147 -2.12 -5.98 -22.46
C GLY A 147 -3.55 -5.75 -21.99
N PHE A 148 -3.73 -5.32 -20.74
CA PHE A 148 -5.00 -4.80 -20.26
C PHE A 148 -5.17 -3.31 -20.58
N ILE A 149 -6.41 -2.89 -20.79
CA ILE A 149 -6.78 -1.48 -20.88
C ILE A 149 -6.99 -0.98 -19.44
N VAL A 150 -6.22 0.00 -19.02
CA VAL A 150 -6.24 0.51 -17.64
C VAL A 150 -6.97 1.84 -17.58
N TYR A 151 -8.01 1.92 -16.77
CA TYR A 151 -8.72 3.14 -16.42
C TYR A 151 -8.48 3.48 -14.94
N GLU A 152 -8.28 4.76 -14.66
CA GLU A 152 -8.17 5.28 -13.31
C GLU A 152 -9.43 6.02 -12.93
N TYR A 153 -9.98 5.71 -11.76
CA TYR A 153 -11.13 6.38 -11.19
C TYR A 153 -10.77 7.03 -9.87
N SER A 154 -11.13 8.28 -9.72
CA SER A 154 -10.96 8.99 -8.47
C SER A 154 -12.22 8.83 -7.61
N ILE A 155 -12.01 8.47 -6.35
CA ILE A 155 -13.04 8.54 -5.31
C ILE A 155 -12.77 9.72 -4.37
N TRP A 156 -11.91 10.61 -4.80
CA TRP A 156 -11.45 11.76 -4.03
C TRP A 156 -12.41 12.92 -4.20
N ASN A 157 -13.00 13.37 -3.09
CA ASN A 157 -13.76 14.58 -3.05
C ASN A 157 -12.82 15.79 -2.97
N ALA A 158 -12.75 16.58 -4.02
CA ALA A 158 -11.84 17.72 -4.10
C ALA A 158 -12.20 18.85 -3.11
N SER A 159 -13.48 18.97 -2.72
CA SER A 159 -13.93 19.98 -1.75
C SER A 159 -13.53 19.63 -0.33
N ASP A 160 -13.63 18.34 0.03
CA ASP A 160 -13.35 17.83 1.37
C ASP A 160 -11.93 17.29 1.56
N LEU A 161 -11.20 17.17 0.46
CA LEU A 161 -9.86 16.58 0.41
C LEU A 161 -9.78 15.21 1.12
N CYS A 162 -10.79 14.38 0.92
CA CYS A 162 -10.88 13.01 1.47
C CYS A 162 -11.58 12.06 0.49
N SER A 163 -11.49 10.76 0.76
CA SER A 163 -12.21 9.74 0.00
C SER A 163 -13.69 9.73 0.38
N ASP A 164 -14.58 9.66 -0.62
CA ASP A 164 -16.02 9.67 -0.44
C ASP A 164 -16.65 8.31 -0.82
N PRO A 165 -17.31 7.61 0.13
CA PRO A 165 -18.01 6.37 -0.12
C PRO A 165 -19.08 6.47 -1.22
N SER A 166 -19.75 7.62 -1.36
CA SER A 166 -20.77 7.83 -2.38
C SER A 166 -20.17 7.90 -3.78
N MET A 167 -19.03 8.57 -3.94
CA MET A 167 -18.27 8.58 -5.19
C MET A 167 -17.77 7.18 -5.55
N PHE A 168 -17.36 6.38 -4.56
CA PHE A 168 -16.96 4.99 -4.84
C PHE A 168 -18.11 4.17 -5.42
N VAL A 169 -19.32 4.30 -4.86
CA VAL A 169 -20.51 3.61 -5.39
C VAL A 169 -20.86 4.12 -6.79
N GLU A 170 -20.73 5.41 -7.05
CA GLU A 170 -20.96 6.02 -8.37
C GLU A 170 -19.96 5.50 -9.40
N VAL A 171 -18.67 5.48 -9.08
CA VAL A 171 -17.62 4.90 -9.93
C VAL A 171 -17.96 3.48 -10.34
N LEU A 172 -18.41 2.63 -9.40
CA LEU A 172 -18.79 1.25 -9.70
C LEU A 172 -19.94 1.13 -10.71
N GLN A 173 -20.86 2.10 -10.74
CA GLN A 173 -21.94 2.13 -11.71
C GLN A 173 -21.44 2.35 -13.15
N HIS A 174 -20.30 3.01 -13.31
CA HIS A 174 -19.71 3.33 -14.61
C HIS A 174 -18.66 2.29 -15.08
N ILE A 175 -18.16 1.43 -14.18
CA ILE A 175 -17.21 0.38 -14.53
C ILE A 175 -17.85 -0.61 -15.49
N PRO A 176 -17.19 -0.99 -16.61
CA PRO A 176 -17.68 -1.98 -17.55
C PRO A 176 -17.87 -3.36 -16.91
N VAL A 177 -18.85 -4.11 -17.45
CA VAL A 177 -19.12 -5.49 -17.01
C VAL A 177 -17.90 -6.39 -17.22
N GLY A 178 -17.60 -7.25 -16.25
CA GLY A 178 -16.48 -8.19 -16.32
C GLY A 178 -15.10 -7.56 -16.10
N SER A 179 -15.02 -6.32 -15.60
CA SER A 179 -13.75 -5.67 -15.33
C SER A 179 -13.06 -6.21 -14.06
N ILE A 180 -11.73 -6.06 -14.01
CA ILE A 180 -10.98 -6.16 -12.76
C ILE A 180 -11.04 -4.80 -12.07
N LEU A 181 -11.34 -4.80 -10.77
CA LEU A 181 -11.34 -3.60 -9.94
C LEU A 181 -10.23 -3.69 -8.91
N VAL A 182 -9.17 -2.88 -9.08
CA VAL A 182 -8.10 -2.76 -8.08
C VAL A 182 -8.56 -1.77 -7.02
N ILE A 183 -8.68 -2.26 -5.79
CA ILE A 183 -9.14 -1.49 -4.63
C ILE A 183 -7.96 -1.36 -3.67
N GLY A 184 -7.43 -0.15 -3.57
CA GLY A 184 -6.41 0.17 -2.57
C GLY A 184 -6.97 0.44 -1.19
N ASN A 185 -6.14 1.03 -0.34
CA ASN A 185 -6.55 1.41 0.99
C ASN A 185 -7.70 2.43 0.95
N ILE A 186 -8.89 2.00 1.36
CA ILE A 186 -10.10 2.82 1.47
C ILE A 186 -10.59 2.89 2.93
N THR A 187 -9.68 2.78 3.90
CA THR A 187 -10.01 2.85 5.33
C THR A 187 -10.64 4.17 5.75
N ASP A 188 -10.38 5.25 4.98
CA ASP A 188 -11.05 6.55 5.17
C ASP A 188 -12.54 6.52 4.78
N CYS A 189 -12.95 5.55 3.94
CA CYS A 189 -14.33 5.43 3.49
C CYS A 189 -15.17 4.68 4.52
N LYS A 190 -15.96 5.43 5.29
CA LYS A 190 -16.94 4.84 6.23
C LYS A 190 -18.26 4.60 5.51
N PHE A 191 -18.43 3.38 4.99
CA PHE A 191 -19.66 2.97 4.31
C PHE A 191 -20.80 2.73 5.28
N THR A 192 -21.99 3.25 4.94
CA THR A 192 -23.25 2.87 5.57
C THR A 192 -23.69 1.48 5.09
N GLN A 193 -24.60 0.83 5.84
CA GLN A 193 -25.15 -0.47 5.45
C GLN A 193 -25.79 -0.45 4.06
N ASN A 194 -26.50 0.62 3.73
CA ASN A 194 -27.13 0.78 2.42
C ASN A 194 -26.08 0.88 1.29
N GLN A 195 -24.99 1.62 1.52
CA GLN A 195 -23.89 1.71 0.55
C GLN A 195 -23.22 0.35 0.36
N TRP A 196 -22.99 -0.43 1.43
CA TRP A 196 -22.49 -1.81 1.33
C TRP A 196 -23.39 -2.69 0.48
N THR A 197 -24.70 -2.69 0.74
CA THR A 197 -25.66 -3.48 -0.03
C THR A 197 -25.63 -3.11 -1.50
N LYS A 198 -25.61 -1.81 -1.82
CA LYS A 198 -25.57 -1.31 -3.19
C LYS A 198 -24.25 -1.70 -3.89
N LEU A 199 -23.11 -1.53 -3.21
CA LEU A 199 -21.79 -1.92 -3.71
C LEU A 199 -21.75 -3.40 -4.08
N MET A 200 -22.24 -4.28 -3.21
CA MET A 200 -22.28 -5.73 -3.47
C MET A 200 -23.19 -6.10 -4.62
N SER A 201 -24.36 -5.46 -4.73
CA SER A 201 -25.28 -5.66 -5.84
C SER A 201 -24.63 -5.32 -7.18
N ILE A 202 -23.91 -4.20 -7.25
CA ILE A 202 -23.21 -3.76 -8.47
C ILE A 202 -22.09 -4.73 -8.84
N ILE A 203 -21.24 -5.10 -7.86
CA ILE A 203 -20.12 -6.04 -8.09
C ILE A 203 -20.63 -7.36 -8.65
N LYS A 204 -21.68 -7.92 -8.05
CA LYS A 204 -22.28 -9.19 -8.50
C LYS A 204 -22.93 -9.07 -9.88
N SER A 205 -23.78 -8.06 -10.09
CA SER A 205 -24.51 -7.89 -11.35
C SER A 205 -23.61 -7.61 -12.54
N LYS A 206 -22.50 -6.89 -12.31
CA LYS A 206 -21.51 -6.59 -13.34
C LYS A 206 -20.38 -7.60 -13.43
N GLN A 207 -20.38 -8.65 -12.62
CA GLN A 207 -19.31 -9.66 -12.59
C GLN A 207 -17.92 -9.04 -12.46
N ILE A 208 -17.81 -8.01 -11.62
CA ILE A 208 -16.53 -7.33 -11.35
C ILE A 208 -15.66 -8.26 -10.51
N PHE A 209 -14.40 -8.45 -10.92
CA PHE A 209 -13.41 -9.20 -10.14
C PHE A 209 -12.62 -8.26 -9.24
N PRO A 210 -12.78 -8.31 -7.90
CA PRO A 210 -12.02 -7.48 -6.98
C PRO A 210 -10.57 -7.93 -6.86
N PHE A 211 -9.64 -6.97 -6.88
CA PHE A 211 -8.24 -7.16 -6.57
C PHE A 211 -7.85 -6.12 -5.51
N PHE A 212 -7.78 -6.56 -4.26
CA PHE A 212 -7.42 -5.69 -3.14
C PHE A 212 -5.92 -5.47 -3.04
N ASP A 213 -5.53 -4.29 -2.53
CA ASP A 213 -4.16 -3.97 -2.15
C ASP A 213 -4.11 -3.48 -0.70
N ILE A 214 -3.45 -4.26 0.14
CA ILE A 214 -3.25 -3.98 1.57
C ILE A 214 -1.74 -3.80 1.83
N PRO A 215 -1.20 -2.60 1.57
CA PRO A 215 0.25 -2.38 1.63
C PRO A 215 0.80 -2.24 3.05
N CYS A 216 -0.05 -2.01 4.07
CA CYS A 216 0.42 -1.69 5.42
C CYS A 216 -0.68 -1.83 6.48
N GLN A 217 -1.21 -3.04 6.66
CA GLN A 217 -2.23 -3.34 7.66
C GLN A 217 -1.78 -2.91 9.07
N GLY A 218 -2.64 -2.21 9.81
CA GLY A 218 -2.38 -1.69 11.14
C GLY A 218 -1.73 -0.31 11.17
N LEU A 219 -1.27 0.24 10.04
CA LEU A 219 -0.69 1.58 9.95
C LEU A 219 -1.68 2.66 9.46
N SER A 220 -2.91 2.26 9.12
CA SER A 220 -3.96 3.22 8.75
C SER A 220 -4.73 3.72 9.96
N THR A 221 -5.28 2.81 10.75
CA THR A 221 -6.12 3.15 11.92
C THR A 221 -5.47 2.81 13.27
N GLY A 222 -4.39 2.03 13.28
CA GLY A 222 -3.82 1.43 14.49
C GLY A 222 -4.55 0.15 14.93
N ASP A 223 -5.59 -0.24 14.20
CA ASP A 223 -6.35 -1.46 14.43
C ASP A 223 -6.24 -2.38 13.20
N LEU A 224 -5.74 -3.59 13.45
CA LEU A 224 -5.51 -4.58 12.40
C LEU A 224 -6.81 -5.09 11.77
N GLU A 225 -7.88 -5.20 12.55
CA GLU A 225 -9.19 -5.71 12.10
C GLU A 225 -9.94 -4.63 11.30
N GLU A 226 -9.91 -3.39 11.78
CA GLU A 226 -10.55 -2.27 11.08
C GLU A 226 -9.93 -2.04 9.69
N ASP A 227 -8.59 -2.15 9.58
CA ASP A 227 -7.89 -1.98 8.31
C ASP A 227 -8.25 -3.06 7.26
N THR A 228 -8.80 -4.21 7.68
CA THR A 228 -9.15 -5.33 6.79
C THR A 228 -10.63 -5.67 6.75
N LYS A 229 -11.46 -4.87 7.40
CA LYS A 229 -12.90 -5.09 7.54
C LYS A 229 -13.62 -5.33 6.20
N ILE A 230 -13.22 -4.61 5.16
CA ILE A 230 -13.76 -4.79 3.82
C ILE A 230 -13.48 -6.18 3.26
N LEU A 231 -12.25 -6.71 3.43
CA LEU A 231 -11.91 -8.06 2.97
C LEU A 231 -12.69 -9.12 3.72
N GLN A 232 -12.81 -8.96 5.04
CA GLN A 232 -13.58 -9.86 5.89
C GLN A 232 -15.06 -9.90 5.46
N TYR A 233 -15.62 -8.74 5.12
CA TYR A 233 -16.98 -8.66 4.60
C TYR A 233 -17.12 -9.37 3.24
N PHE A 234 -16.20 -9.15 2.30
CA PHE A 234 -16.24 -9.80 0.98
C PHE A 234 -16.13 -11.31 1.08
N VAL A 235 -15.19 -11.81 1.90
CA VAL A 235 -15.01 -13.26 2.07
C VAL A 235 -16.20 -13.92 2.77
N SER A 236 -16.87 -13.21 3.71
CA SER A 236 -18.06 -13.71 4.38
C SER A 236 -19.25 -13.89 3.42
N LEU A 237 -19.31 -13.08 2.37
CA LEU A 237 -20.33 -13.20 1.30
C LEU A 237 -19.99 -14.24 0.23
N GLY A 238 -18.91 -14.99 0.39
CA GLY A 238 -18.48 -16.01 -0.55
C GLY A 238 -17.96 -15.45 -1.88
N LEU A 239 -17.48 -14.21 -1.93
CA LEU A 239 -16.94 -13.63 -3.15
C LEU A 239 -15.53 -14.13 -3.43
N GLU A 240 -15.22 -14.32 -4.72
CA GLU A 240 -13.88 -14.61 -5.18
C GLU A 240 -13.12 -13.31 -5.42
N PHE A 241 -11.86 -13.25 -4.98
CA PHE A 241 -11.00 -12.09 -5.18
C PHE A 241 -9.52 -12.44 -5.01
N PHE A 242 -8.66 -11.56 -5.49
CA PHE A 242 -7.26 -11.52 -5.12
C PHE A 242 -6.98 -10.38 -4.14
N CYS A 243 -5.97 -10.58 -3.28
CA CYS A 243 -5.48 -9.53 -2.41
C CYS A 243 -3.95 -9.54 -2.37
N SER A 244 -3.34 -8.42 -2.71
CA SER A 244 -1.94 -8.13 -2.43
C SER A 244 -1.82 -7.69 -0.98
N GLN A 245 -1.11 -8.46 -0.16
CA GLN A 245 -0.75 -8.06 1.21
C GLN A 245 0.76 -7.89 1.30
N SER A 246 1.22 -6.66 1.47
CA SER A 246 2.62 -6.39 1.81
C SER A 246 2.78 -6.34 3.32
N LEU A 247 3.83 -6.99 3.81
CA LEU A 247 4.17 -7.05 5.23
C LEU A 247 5.49 -6.31 5.55
N SER A 248 6.17 -5.77 4.54
CA SER A 248 7.45 -5.09 4.74
C SER A 248 7.31 -3.78 5.52
N LYS A 249 6.23 -3.03 5.30
CA LYS A 249 6.04 -1.70 5.90
C LYS A 249 5.62 -1.79 7.37
N ASN A 250 4.66 -2.65 7.68
CA ASN A 250 4.14 -2.80 9.03
C ASN A 250 5.09 -3.56 9.98
N PHE A 251 6.08 -4.27 9.42
CA PHE A 251 7.19 -4.83 10.21
C PHE A 251 8.46 -3.98 10.18
N GLY A 252 8.52 -2.94 9.35
CA GLY A 252 9.70 -2.08 9.21
C GLY A 252 10.90 -2.77 8.56
N ILE A 253 10.67 -3.80 7.74
CA ILE A 253 11.69 -4.56 6.98
C ILE A 253 11.56 -4.28 5.49
N TYR A 254 11.70 -3.00 5.14
CA TYR A 254 11.45 -2.48 3.79
C TYR A 254 12.35 -3.11 2.71
N ASP A 255 13.55 -3.54 3.09
CA ASP A 255 14.58 -4.18 2.25
C ASP A 255 14.27 -5.65 1.94
N GLU A 256 13.41 -6.32 2.70
CA GLU A 256 13.09 -7.73 2.50
C GLU A 256 12.03 -7.98 1.41
N GLY A 257 11.19 -6.97 1.11
CA GLY A 257 10.19 -7.09 0.05
C GLY A 257 9.19 -8.25 0.24
N VAL A 258 8.76 -8.48 1.48
CA VAL A 258 7.94 -9.65 1.87
C VAL A 258 6.46 -9.36 1.77
N GLY A 259 5.72 -10.30 1.20
CA GLY A 259 4.27 -10.24 1.11
C GLY A 259 3.65 -11.55 0.63
N ILE A 260 2.35 -11.52 0.44
CA ILE A 260 1.57 -12.66 -0.03
C ILE A 260 0.53 -12.19 -1.06
N LEU A 261 0.38 -12.94 -2.16
CA LEU A 261 -0.82 -12.87 -2.97
C LEU A 261 -1.85 -13.83 -2.37
N VAL A 262 -2.90 -13.26 -1.81
CA VAL A 262 -4.02 -14.01 -1.25
C VAL A 262 -5.05 -14.30 -2.33
N VAL A 263 -5.60 -15.50 -2.29
CA VAL A 263 -6.67 -15.99 -3.14
C VAL A 263 -7.87 -16.34 -2.28
N ALA A 264 -9.01 -15.75 -2.54
CA ALA A 264 -10.30 -16.20 -2.02
C ALA A 264 -11.08 -16.88 -3.15
N ALA A 265 -11.50 -18.11 -2.93
CA ALA A 265 -12.22 -18.94 -3.91
C ALA A 265 -13.54 -19.43 -3.34
N LEU A 266 -14.44 -19.91 -4.23
CA LEU A 266 -15.75 -20.47 -3.84
C LEU A 266 -15.62 -21.78 -3.05
N SER A 267 -14.57 -22.57 -3.32
CA SER A 267 -14.33 -23.85 -2.67
C SER A 267 -12.85 -24.17 -2.56
N ASN A 268 -12.52 -25.13 -1.69
CA ASN A 268 -11.16 -25.63 -1.57
C ASN A 268 -10.63 -26.22 -2.89
N GLN A 269 -11.46 -26.89 -3.67
CA GLN A 269 -11.07 -27.46 -4.96
C GLN A 269 -10.63 -26.35 -5.93
N HIS A 270 -11.42 -25.27 -6.06
CA HIS A 270 -11.05 -24.13 -6.91
C HIS A 270 -9.78 -23.45 -6.41
N LEU A 271 -9.65 -23.27 -5.09
CA LEU A 271 -8.43 -22.70 -4.48
C LEU A 271 -7.18 -23.51 -4.88
N LEU A 272 -7.20 -24.82 -4.74
CA LEU A 272 -6.07 -25.67 -5.08
C LEU A 272 -5.67 -25.57 -6.56
N CYS A 273 -6.67 -25.50 -7.46
CA CYS A 273 -6.42 -25.29 -8.89
C CYS A 273 -5.75 -23.93 -9.15
N VAL A 274 -6.25 -22.85 -8.52
CA VAL A 274 -5.66 -21.50 -8.67
C VAL A 274 -4.22 -21.49 -8.13
N LEU A 275 -3.99 -22.00 -6.92
CA LEU A 275 -2.65 -22.03 -6.31
C LEU A 275 -1.68 -22.84 -7.16
N SER A 276 -2.10 -23.98 -7.73
CA SER A 276 -1.26 -24.79 -8.62
C SER A 276 -0.78 -23.98 -9.84
N GLN A 277 -1.69 -23.24 -10.48
CA GLN A 277 -1.31 -22.40 -11.62
C GLN A 277 -0.43 -21.20 -11.22
N LEU A 278 -0.65 -20.61 -10.04
CA LEU A 278 0.20 -19.53 -9.53
C LEU A 278 1.63 -20.03 -9.25
N MET A 279 1.81 -21.28 -8.77
CA MET A 279 3.14 -21.85 -8.56
C MET A 279 3.93 -22.00 -9.86
N ASP A 280 3.29 -22.35 -10.98
CA ASP A 280 3.94 -22.39 -12.29
C ASP A 280 4.49 -21.00 -12.67
N TYR A 281 3.72 -19.94 -12.41
CA TYR A 281 4.18 -18.57 -12.65
C TYR A 281 5.31 -18.15 -11.69
N VAL A 282 5.22 -18.51 -10.41
CA VAL A 282 6.30 -18.27 -9.44
C VAL A 282 7.60 -18.87 -9.94
N GLN A 283 7.56 -20.14 -10.37
CA GLN A 283 8.75 -20.82 -10.91
C GLN A 283 9.36 -20.09 -12.10
N ALA A 284 8.52 -19.54 -12.98
CA ALA A 284 8.97 -18.82 -14.15
C ALA A 284 9.49 -17.40 -13.85
N LEU A 285 8.97 -16.73 -12.83
CA LEU A 285 9.28 -15.33 -12.53
C LEU A 285 10.50 -15.16 -11.61
N TRP A 286 10.54 -15.87 -10.49
CA TRP A 286 11.62 -15.74 -9.50
C TRP A 286 12.04 -17.05 -8.84
N GLY A 287 11.38 -18.17 -9.13
CA GLY A 287 11.66 -19.45 -8.48
C GLY A 287 11.21 -19.45 -7.02
N ASN A 288 12.12 -19.78 -6.11
CA ASN A 288 11.81 -19.86 -4.70
C ASN A 288 11.85 -18.49 -4.02
N PRO A 289 10.86 -18.13 -3.18
CA PRO A 289 10.88 -16.86 -2.48
C PRO A 289 11.94 -16.80 -1.37
N PRO A 290 12.41 -15.59 -0.97
CA PRO A 290 13.41 -15.43 0.09
C PRO A 290 12.82 -15.79 1.46
N ALA A 291 13.65 -16.36 2.35
CA ALA A 291 13.18 -16.94 3.59
C ALA A 291 13.21 -15.98 4.80
N THR A 292 14.19 -15.05 4.87
CA THR A 292 14.51 -14.30 6.08
C THR A 292 13.33 -13.47 6.61
N GLY A 293 12.75 -12.62 5.77
CA GLY A 293 11.61 -11.79 6.16
C GLY A 293 10.39 -12.62 6.55
N ALA A 294 10.10 -13.70 5.82
CA ALA A 294 8.99 -14.59 6.14
C ALA A 294 9.18 -15.28 7.50
N ARG A 295 10.40 -15.68 7.83
CA ARG A 295 10.73 -16.29 9.14
C ARG A 295 10.57 -15.29 10.28
N ILE A 296 11.05 -14.04 10.12
CA ILE A 296 10.88 -12.97 11.12
C ILE A 296 9.39 -12.75 11.40
N ILE A 297 8.61 -12.55 10.35
CA ILE A 297 7.17 -12.28 10.46
C ILE A 297 6.45 -13.46 11.12
N THR A 298 6.73 -14.69 10.68
CA THR A 298 6.11 -15.88 11.25
C THR A 298 6.43 -16.02 12.74
N SER A 299 7.68 -15.83 13.14
CA SER A 299 8.09 -15.91 14.55
C SER A 299 7.33 -14.92 15.42
N ILE A 300 7.08 -13.71 14.92
CA ILE A 300 6.31 -12.69 15.64
C ILE A 300 4.81 -13.04 15.67
N LEU A 301 4.22 -13.36 14.53
CA LEU A 301 2.78 -13.61 14.43
C LEU A 301 2.34 -14.89 15.16
N CYS A 302 3.20 -15.92 15.23
CA CYS A 302 2.91 -17.17 15.91
C CYS A 302 3.20 -17.14 17.42
N ASN A 303 3.90 -16.13 17.93
CA ASN A 303 4.16 -15.97 19.35
C ASN A 303 3.28 -14.87 19.96
N PRO A 304 2.32 -15.20 20.88
CA PRO A 304 1.40 -14.21 21.42
C PRO A 304 2.07 -12.99 22.10
N ALA A 305 3.21 -13.18 22.77
CA ALA A 305 3.93 -12.10 23.43
C ALA A 305 4.56 -11.15 22.41
N LEU A 306 5.29 -11.70 21.41
CA LEU A 306 5.91 -10.92 20.35
C LEU A 306 4.86 -10.23 19.47
N PHE A 307 3.74 -10.89 19.20
CA PHE A 307 2.61 -10.31 18.47
C PHE A 307 2.02 -9.12 19.24
N GLY A 308 1.88 -9.24 20.56
CA GLY A 308 1.41 -8.14 21.43
C GLY A 308 2.35 -6.93 21.38
N GLU A 309 3.67 -7.15 21.52
CA GLU A 309 4.67 -6.09 21.42
C GLU A 309 4.65 -5.41 20.04
N TRP A 310 4.57 -6.20 18.97
CA TRP A 310 4.50 -5.67 17.60
C TRP A 310 3.22 -4.84 17.38
N LYS A 311 2.05 -5.36 17.80
CA LYS A 311 0.77 -4.63 17.72
C LYS A 311 0.84 -3.30 18.45
N GLN A 312 1.42 -3.29 19.65
CA GLN A 312 1.59 -2.06 20.42
C GLN A 312 2.53 -1.07 19.73
N SER A 313 3.60 -1.55 19.07
CA SER A 313 4.51 -0.68 18.35
C SER A 313 3.86 -0.02 17.13
N LEU A 314 3.00 -0.73 16.39
CA LEU A 314 2.19 -0.16 15.30
C LEU A 314 1.24 0.92 15.80
N LYS A 315 0.53 0.63 16.88
CA LYS A 315 -0.38 1.59 17.51
C LYS A 315 0.35 2.88 17.90
N GLY A 316 1.54 2.76 18.50
CA GLY A 316 2.38 3.92 18.84
C GLY A 316 2.76 4.76 17.62
N VAL A 317 3.07 4.16 16.48
CA VAL A 317 3.36 4.90 15.23
C VAL A 317 2.13 5.69 14.79
N VAL A 318 0.94 5.08 14.80
CA VAL A 318 -0.30 5.73 14.37
C VAL A 318 -0.69 6.85 15.34
N GLU A 319 -0.60 6.64 16.64
CA GLU A 319 -0.89 7.66 17.66
C GLU A 319 0.05 8.88 17.51
N ASN A 320 1.35 8.65 17.35
CA ASN A 320 2.30 9.74 17.12
C ASN A 320 2.01 10.50 15.82
N MET A 321 1.69 9.78 14.73
CA MET A 321 1.32 10.39 13.46
C MET A 321 0.06 11.26 13.59
N MET A 322 -0.97 10.80 14.31
CA MET A 322 -2.18 11.59 14.55
C MET A 322 -1.87 12.86 15.36
N LEU A 323 -1.01 12.77 16.38
CA LEU A 323 -0.55 13.94 17.11
C LEU A 323 0.19 14.95 16.22
N ILE A 324 1.02 14.45 15.29
CA ILE A 324 1.72 15.32 14.32
C ILE A 324 0.70 16.01 13.40
N LYS A 325 -0.28 15.29 12.88
CA LYS A 325 -1.35 15.85 12.04
C LYS A 325 -2.14 16.96 12.76
N GLU A 326 -2.53 16.72 14.01
CA GLU A 326 -3.20 17.73 14.82
C GLU A 326 -2.31 18.95 15.08
N LYS A 327 -1.03 18.75 15.40
CA LYS A 327 -0.07 19.85 15.57
C LYS A 327 0.11 20.67 14.29
N VAL A 328 0.21 20.04 13.12
CA VAL A 328 0.30 20.73 11.83
C VAL A 328 -0.95 21.57 11.58
N LYS A 329 -2.14 20.99 11.74
CA LYS A 329 -3.42 21.70 11.61
C LYS A 329 -3.50 22.92 12.53
N GLU A 330 -3.19 22.71 13.82
CA GLU A 330 -3.26 23.80 14.80
C GLU A 330 -2.23 24.91 14.53
N LYS A 331 -1.00 24.59 14.13
CA LYS A 331 0.00 25.59 13.78
C LYS A 331 -0.41 26.41 12.56
N LEU A 332 -0.98 25.79 11.51
CA LEU A 332 -1.50 26.51 10.36
C LEU A 332 -2.65 27.42 10.73
N ARG A 333 -3.54 26.97 11.63
CA ARG A 333 -4.64 27.78 12.17
C ARG A 333 -4.10 29.00 12.96
N LEU A 334 -3.11 28.80 13.83
CA LEU A 334 -2.50 29.88 14.63
C LEU A 334 -1.77 30.91 13.76
N LEU A 335 -1.20 30.50 12.64
CA LEU A 335 -0.59 31.39 11.65
C LEU A 335 -1.62 32.18 10.85
N GLY A 336 -2.92 31.88 10.99
CA GLY A 336 -3.98 32.49 10.18
C GLY A 336 -3.94 32.04 8.72
N THR A 337 -3.40 30.83 8.45
CA THR A 337 -3.37 30.29 7.08
C THR A 337 -4.79 30.04 6.58
N PRO A 338 -5.20 30.55 5.41
CA PRO A 338 -6.53 30.33 4.85
C PRO A 338 -6.91 28.85 4.74
N GLY A 339 -8.18 28.52 4.96
CA GLY A 339 -8.72 27.16 4.95
C GLY A 339 -8.88 26.54 6.33
N SER A 340 -9.67 25.45 6.42
CA SER A 340 -9.92 24.79 7.71
C SER A 340 -8.83 23.82 8.12
N TRP A 341 -8.09 23.25 7.18
CA TRP A 341 -7.06 22.22 7.36
C TRP A 341 -7.55 20.94 8.05
N ASP A 342 -8.86 20.79 8.26
CA ASP A 342 -9.45 19.62 8.93
C ASP A 342 -9.24 18.31 8.15
N HIS A 343 -9.08 18.42 6.84
CA HIS A 343 -8.82 17.26 5.99
C HIS A 343 -7.54 16.52 6.38
N ILE A 344 -6.53 17.20 6.94
CA ILE A 344 -5.28 16.56 7.38
C ILE A 344 -5.55 15.49 8.44
N THR A 345 -6.43 15.76 9.40
CA THR A 345 -6.76 14.85 10.49
C THR A 345 -7.83 13.83 10.16
N ARG A 346 -8.63 14.09 9.10
CA ARG A 346 -9.62 13.14 8.58
C ARG A 346 -9.02 12.03 7.72
N GLN A 347 -7.87 12.27 7.09
CA GLN A 347 -7.17 11.27 6.29
C GLN A 347 -6.46 10.25 7.19
N SER A 348 -6.70 8.95 6.98
CA SER A 348 -5.99 7.88 7.68
C SER A 348 -4.63 7.56 7.05
N GLY A 349 -3.84 6.75 7.74
CA GLY A 349 -2.55 6.30 7.25
C GLY A 349 -1.44 7.34 7.34
N THR A 350 -0.23 6.88 7.02
CA THR A 350 1.00 7.67 7.15
C THR A 350 1.14 8.76 6.08
N HIS A 351 0.48 8.58 4.94
CA HIS A 351 0.50 9.52 3.83
C HIS A 351 -0.84 10.25 3.72
N GLY A 352 -0.78 11.53 3.36
CA GLY A 352 -1.97 12.33 3.10
C GLY A 352 -1.67 13.53 2.21
N TYR A 353 -2.72 14.20 1.79
CA TYR A 353 -2.66 15.37 0.91
C TYR A 353 -2.75 16.66 1.72
N LEU A 354 -1.88 17.61 1.42
CA LEU A 354 -1.93 18.96 2.01
C LEU A 354 -2.98 19.86 1.31
N GLY A 355 -3.43 19.50 0.12
CA GLY A 355 -4.38 20.30 -0.65
C GLY A 355 -3.76 21.52 -1.33
N LEU A 356 -2.45 21.58 -1.44
CA LEU A 356 -1.73 22.66 -2.10
C LEU A 356 -1.82 22.54 -3.62
N ASN A 357 -1.94 23.68 -4.31
CA ASN A 357 -1.88 23.75 -5.75
C ASN A 357 -0.45 23.67 -6.29
N TYR A 358 -0.31 23.58 -7.61
CA TYR A 358 0.99 23.43 -8.27
C TYR A 358 1.97 24.56 -7.94
N GLN A 359 1.51 25.83 -7.92
CA GLN A 359 2.36 27.00 -7.67
C GLN A 359 2.88 27.00 -6.22
N GLN A 360 2.03 26.62 -5.26
CA GLN A 360 2.37 26.48 -3.85
C GLN A 360 3.42 25.38 -3.64
N VAL A 361 3.22 24.23 -4.28
CA VAL A 361 4.21 23.13 -4.24
C VAL A 361 5.54 23.56 -4.88
N GLU A 362 5.50 24.25 -6.01
CA GLU A 362 6.70 24.75 -6.68
C GLU A 362 7.47 25.75 -5.81
N PHE A 363 6.77 26.64 -5.11
CA PHE A 363 7.36 27.57 -4.13
C PHE A 363 8.08 26.81 -3.00
N LEU A 364 7.42 25.80 -2.40
CA LEU A 364 8.03 24.98 -1.35
C LEU A 364 9.31 24.30 -1.84
N VAL A 365 9.29 23.73 -3.04
CA VAL A 365 10.46 23.04 -3.60
C VAL A 365 11.59 24.02 -3.95
N LYS A 366 11.28 25.10 -4.69
CA LYS A 366 12.31 26.00 -5.23
C LYS A 366 12.82 27.05 -4.25
N LYS A 367 11.98 27.51 -3.31
CA LYS A 367 12.31 28.61 -2.41
C LYS A 367 12.57 28.14 -0.97
N LYS A 368 11.89 27.07 -0.56
CA LYS A 368 11.97 26.55 0.82
C LYS A 368 12.73 25.22 0.91
N HIS A 369 13.19 24.66 -0.21
CA HIS A 369 13.92 23.38 -0.24
C HIS A 369 13.16 22.25 0.48
N ILE A 370 11.80 22.30 0.43
CA ILE A 370 10.91 21.28 0.96
C ILE A 370 10.37 20.49 -0.23
N TYR A 371 10.82 19.25 -0.35
CA TYR A 371 10.58 18.39 -1.50
C TYR A 371 9.35 17.50 -1.29
N LEU A 372 8.32 17.71 -2.10
CA LEU A 372 7.08 16.94 -2.13
C LEU A 372 6.57 16.81 -3.57
N PRO A 373 5.73 15.79 -3.88
CA PRO A 373 5.16 15.62 -5.22
C PRO A 373 4.20 16.76 -5.60
N LYS A 374 4.02 16.97 -6.91
CA LYS A 374 3.08 17.97 -7.44
C LYS A 374 1.63 17.80 -6.95
N THR A 375 1.27 16.58 -6.55
CA THR A 375 -0.04 16.26 -5.95
C THR A 375 -0.20 16.76 -4.52
N SER A 376 0.83 17.35 -3.92
CA SER A 376 0.92 17.74 -2.51
C SER A 376 0.74 16.56 -1.52
N ARG A 377 0.91 15.31 -1.95
CA ARG A 377 0.85 14.13 -1.08
C ARG A 377 2.16 13.97 -0.32
N ILE A 378 2.10 13.96 0.98
CA ILE A 378 3.26 13.83 1.85
C ILE A 378 3.17 12.62 2.78
N ASN A 379 4.30 12.23 3.34
CA ASN A 379 4.38 11.29 4.44
C ASN A 379 4.50 12.09 5.75
N PHE A 380 3.45 12.05 6.56
CA PHE A 380 3.39 12.80 7.82
C PHE A 380 4.42 12.33 8.85
N THR A 381 4.92 11.10 8.76
CA THR A 381 5.99 10.63 9.64
C THR A 381 7.34 11.30 9.37
N CYS A 382 7.49 12.04 8.27
CA CYS A 382 8.66 12.87 7.98
C CYS A 382 8.66 14.19 8.77
N ILE A 383 7.53 14.55 9.40
CA ILE A 383 7.38 15.74 10.22
C ILE A 383 7.67 15.38 11.68
N ASN A 384 8.52 16.14 12.34
CA ASN A 384 8.91 15.93 13.72
C ASN A 384 9.05 17.27 14.46
N ALA A 385 9.37 17.25 15.75
CA ALA A 385 9.48 18.44 16.57
C ALA A 385 10.54 19.45 16.06
N ARG A 386 11.55 18.99 15.31
CA ARG A 386 12.66 19.85 14.83
C ARG A 386 12.29 20.60 13.54
N ASN A 387 11.39 20.07 12.72
CA ASN A 387 11.09 20.62 11.39
C ASN A 387 9.66 21.15 11.22
N ILE A 388 8.74 20.85 12.15
CA ILE A 388 7.33 21.21 12.04
C ILE A 388 7.11 22.72 11.90
N ASP A 389 7.84 23.54 12.63
CA ASP A 389 7.71 25.01 12.57
C ASP A 389 8.13 25.54 11.20
N TYR A 390 9.26 25.06 10.68
CA TYR A 390 9.73 25.43 9.36
C TYR A 390 8.75 25.00 8.25
N ILE A 391 8.21 23.78 8.34
CA ILE A 391 7.25 23.27 7.37
C ILE A 391 5.95 24.08 7.39
N THR A 392 5.37 24.32 8.57
CA THR A 392 4.08 25.03 8.68
C THR A 392 4.21 26.49 8.31
N GLN A 393 5.29 27.18 8.69
CA GLN A 393 5.59 28.55 8.27
C GLN A 393 5.75 28.63 6.74
N SER A 394 6.48 27.67 6.14
CA SER A 394 6.68 27.63 4.69
C SER A 394 5.39 27.36 3.92
N ILE A 395 4.50 26.51 4.45
CA ILE A 395 3.16 26.27 3.87
C ILE A 395 2.32 27.55 3.95
N HIS A 396 2.32 28.22 5.09
CA HIS A 396 1.62 29.49 5.26
C HIS A 396 2.06 30.52 4.21
N GLU A 397 3.37 30.73 4.06
CA GLU A 397 3.91 31.67 3.07
C GLU A 397 3.53 31.26 1.63
N ALA A 398 3.57 29.96 1.31
CA ALA A 398 3.17 29.47 -0.01
C ALA A 398 1.69 29.76 -0.33
N VAL A 399 0.81 29.62 0.66
CA VAL A 399 -0.62 29.90 0.50
C VAL A 399 -0.87 31.40 0.36
N MET A 400 -0.28 32.22 1.23
CA MET A 400 -0.46 33.67 1.21
C MET A 400 0.04 34.35 -0.08
N LEU A 401 1.13 33.82 -0.68
CA LEU A 401 1.70 34.37 -1.93
C LEU A 401 0.85 34.10 -3.18
N THR A 402 -0.09 33.16 -3.11
CA THR A 402 -0.89 32.73 -4.27
C THR A 402 -2.37 33.15 -4.19
N GLU A 403 -2.80 33.74 -3.06
CA GLU A 403 -4.14 34.32 -2.89
C GLU A 403 -4.18 35.83 -3.22
N GLY A 404 -3.04 36.45 -3.53
CA GLY A 404 -2.91 37.80 -4.05
C GLY A 404 -2.66 37.78 -5.56
#